data_decddd6ce4229f9f55d79f85a4c20d3c
#
_entry.id   decddd6ce4229f9f55d79f85a4c20d3c
#
_cell.length_a   1.000
_cell.length_b   1.000
_cell.length_c   1.000
_cell.angle_alpha   90.00
_cell.angle_beta   90.00
_cell.angle_gamma   90.00
#
_symmetry.space_group_name_H-M   'P 1'
#
loop_
_entity.id
_entity.type
_entity.pdbx_description
1 polymer ?
#
loop_
_entity_poly.entity_id
_entity_poly.type
_entity_poly.pdbx_seq_one_letter_code
_entity_poly.pdbx_strand_id
1 'polypeptide(L)'
;MAKKKVNKKSKTHKKFSNINTWLERETPHTQAALENASRHFDDKDGLTVNTLEAIYGQESSFGKNRRARGISGAAGDFQLERATAKRMGLVVGDKNDERFDVDNSSAAAAKYLKTQDKIFGKKTSLSKNLSTSPVKDSKERRKFVIVAFNAGEGRIAKAQSLAEADGRDPALWKDVKKYLESAGATPDKSKEIQEYVESVLKYEAEFSKKSKADKNAKVGKPKKVKKLPTGGHWITLDGRHIFIEEK
;
A
#
# COMPACT_ATOMS: atom_id res chain seq x y z
N MET A 1 -16.50 9.34 -59.20
CA MET A 1 -16.34 8.26 -58.18
C MET A 1 -16.00 8.88 -56.84
N ALA A 2 -16.94 8.97 -55.91
CA ALA A 2 -16.78 9.64 -54.61
C ALA A 2 -16.26 8.62 -53.57
N LYS A 3 -15.09 8.91 -52.98
CA LYS A 3 -14.50 8.09 -51.91
C LYS A 3 -15.20 8.39 -50.57
N LYS A 4 -15.96 7.41 -50.05
CA LYS A 4 -16.52 7.45 -48.70
C LYS A 4 -15.39 7.47 -47.64
N LYS A 5 -15.27 8.57 -46.89
CA LYS A 5 -14.45 8.60 -45.68
C LYS A 5 -15.13 7.81 -44.55
N VAL A 6 -14.55 6.67 -44.19
CA VAL A 6 -14.96 5.92 -43.01
C VAL A 6 -14.42 6.59 -41.77
N ASN A 7 -15.32 7.17 -41.00
CA ASN A 7 -15.01 7.83 -39.73
C ASN A 7 -14.85 6.74 -38.64
N LYS A 8 -13.61 6.32 -38.35
CA LYS A 8 -13.31 5.45 -37.20
C LYS A 8 -13.46 6.25 -35.92
N LYS A 9 -14.64 6.22 -35.31
CA LYS A 9 -14.81 6.62 -33.92
C LYS A 9 -13.96 5.71 -33.04
N SER A 10 -12.84 6.21 -32.52
CA SER A 10 -12.07 5.54 -31.47
C SER A 10 -12.96 5.42 -30.23
N LYS A 11 -13.36 4.20 -29.90
CA LYS A 11 -13.95 3.88 -28.60
C LYS A 11 -12.84 4.06 -27.56
N THR A 12 -12.77 5.22 -26.93
CA THR A 12 -12.01 5.39 -25.70
C THR A 12 -12.65 4.50 -24.65
N HIS A 13 -12.10 3.31 -24.44
CA HIS A 13 -12.42 2.49 -23.29
C HIS A 13 -11.98 3.32 -22.08
N LYS A 14 -12.96 3.87 -21.33
CA LYS A 14 -12.71 4.38 -19.98
C LYS A 14 -12.09 3.20 -19.21
N LYS A 15 -10.78 3.25 -18.98
CA LYS A 15 -10.07 2.31 -18.14
C LYS A 15 -10.63 2.52 -16.73
N PHE A 16 -11.58 1.68 -16.31
CA PHE A 16 -12.09 1.73 -14.95
C PHE A 16 -10.89 1.60 -14.02
N SER A 17 -10.81 2.51 -13.05
CA SER A 17 -9.76 2.44 -12.03
C SER A 17 -9.86 1.10 -11.29
N ASN A 18 -8.77 0.39 -11.13
CA ASN A 18 -8.71 -0.85 -10.35
C ASN A 18 -9.25 -0.65 -8.92
N ILE A 19 -9.16 0.56 -8.39
CA ILE A 19 -9.63 0.95 -7.06
C ILE A 19 -11.12 0.64 -6.85
N ASN A 20 -11.99 0.93 -7.82
CA ASN A 20 -13.41 0.64 -7.65
C ASN A 20 -13.65 -0.85 -7.45
N THR A 21 -12.99 -1.68 -8.25
CA THR A 21 -13.08 -3.15 -8.11
C THR A 21 -12.48 -3.64 -6.79
N TRP A 22 -11.46 -2.98 -6.26
CA TRP A 22 -10.83 -3.33 -4.98
C TRP A 22 -11.74 -2.97 -3.81
N LEU A 23 -12.35 -1.78 -3.83
CA LEU A 23 -13.27 -1.32 -2.80
C LEU A 23 -14.58 -2.13 -2.74
N GLU A 24 -15.01 -2.73 -3.86
CA GLU A 24 -16.11 -3.70 -3.85
C GLU A 24 -15.78 -4.98 -3.06
N ARG A 25 -14.50 -5.26 -2.83
CA ARG A 25 -14.02 -6.41 -2.04
C ARG A 25 -13.65 -6.03 -0.60
N GLU A 26 -13.53 -4.74 -0.33
CA GLU A 26 -13.22 -4.26 1.00
C GLU A 26 -14.36 -4.56 1.96
N THR A 27 -14.01 -5.17 3.08
CA THR A 27 -14.94 -5.42 4.17
C THR A 27 -14.64 -4.48 5.34
N PRO A 28 -15.58 -4.24 6.27
CA PRO A 28 -15.30 -3.49 7.50
C PRO A 28 -14.13 -4.07 8.30
N HIS A 29 -13.97 -5.40 8.30
CA HIS A 29 -12.84 -6.07 8.94
C HIS A 29 -11.51 -5.72 8.25
N THR A 30 -11.45 -5.83 6.92
CA THR A 30 -10.25 -5.48 6.15
C THR A 30 -9.87 -4.01 6.36
N GLN A 31 -10.84 -3.10 6.32
CA GLN A 31 -10.62 -1.69 6.59
C GLN A 31 -10.03 -1.46 7.99
N ALA A 32 -10.63 -2.07 9.01
CA ALA A 32 -10.14 -1.97 10.39
C ALA A 32 -8.72 -2.54 10.56
N ALA A 33 -8.41 -3.66 9.89
CA ALA A 33 -7.07 -4.26 9.90
C ALA A 33 -6.01 -3.30 9.31
N LEU A 34 -6.31 -2.67 8.17
CA LEU A 34 -5.41 -1.71 7.52
C LEU A 34 -5.23 -0.42 8.35
N GLU A 35 -6.33 0.10 8.94
CA GLU A 35 -6.29 1.25 9.85
C GLU A 35 -5.45 0.94 11.10
N ASN A 36 -5.62 -0.23 11.71
CA ASN A 36 -4.83 -0.67 12.85
C ASN A 36 -3.35 -0.83 12.50
N ALA A 37 -3.05 -1.45 11.36
CA ALA A 37 -1.69 -1.61 10.86
C ALA A 37 -1.01 -0.26 10.61
N SER A 38 -1.75 0.73 10.10
CA SER A 38 -1.21 2.08 9.83
C SER A 38 -0.71 2.83 11.06
N ARG A 39 -1.09 2.40 12.28
CA ARG A 39 -0.57 2.96 13.55
C ARG A 39 0.92 2.69 13.78
N HIS A 40 1.54 1.83 12.98
CA HIS A 40 2.99 1.69 12.94
C HIS A 40 3.72 2.86 12.26
N PHE A 41 2.99 3.68 11.50
CA PHE A 41 3.53 4.85 10.81
C PHE A 41 3.52 6.09 11.69
N ASP A 42 4.39 7.05 11.37
CA ASP A 42 4.42 8.37 12.01
C ASP A 42 4.40 9.48 10.94
N ASP A 43 4.20 10.72 11.38
CA ASP A 43 4.05 11.86 10.48
C ASP A 43 5.32 12.16 9.63
N LYS A 44 6.46 11.56 9.98
CA LYS A 44 7.77 11.85 9.35
C LYS A 44 8.12 10.89 8.22
N ASP A 45 7.52 9.70 8.18
CA ASP A 45 7.82 8.69 7.17
C ASP A 45 7.03 8.88 5.87
N GLY A 46 5.96 9.66 5.91
CA GLY A 46 5.10 9.91 4.75
C GLY A 46 4.30 8.69 4.30
N LEU A 47 4.22 7.66 5.15
CA LEU A 47 3.41 6.45 4.95
C LEU A 47 2.04 6.64 5.61
N THR A 48 1.00 6.08 5.03
CA THR A 48 -0.39 6.20 5.51
C THR A 48 -1.16 4.91 5.30
N VAL A 49 -2.39 4.86 5.83
CA VAL A 49 -3.30 3.75 5.51
C VAL A 49 -3.48 3.59 3.99
N ASN A 50 -3.53 4.69 3.23
CA ASN A 50 -3.65 4.63 1.78
C ASN A 50 -2.44 3.96 1.11
N THR A 51 -1.25 4.01 1.73
CA THR A 51 -0.07 3.26 1.28
C THR A 51 -0.30 1.75 1.41
N LEU A 52 -0.86 1.31 2.55
CA LEU A 52 -1.20 -0.10 2.75
C LEU A 52 -2.30 -0.57 1.79
N GLU A 53 -3.36 0.23 1.59
CA GLU A 53 -4.43 -0.05 0.64
C GLU A 53 -3.87 -0.21 -0.79
N ALA A 54 -2.99 0.69 -1.22
CA ALA A 54 -2.38 0.65 -2.53
C ALA A 54 -1.52 -0.60 -2.74
N ILE A 55 -0.71 -0.97 -1.74
CA ILE A 55 0.12 -2.19 -1.77
C ILE A 55 -0.77 -3.43 -1.72
N TYR A 56 -1.77 -3.49 -0.84
CA TYR A 56 -2.71 -4.61 -0.76
C TYR A 56 -3.43 -4.85 -2.09
N GLY A 57 -3.87 -3.78 -2.73
CA GLY A 57 -4.46 -3.82 -4.05
C GLY A 57 -3.50 -4.35 -5.11
N GLN A 58 -2.27 -3.84 -5.12
CA GLN A 58 -1.23 -4.22 -6.08
C GLN A 58 -0.79 -5.68 -5.90
N GLU A 59 -0.64 -6.15 -4.66
CA GLU A 59 -0.15 -7.50 -4.37
C GLU A 59 -1.20 -8.59 -4.58
N SER A 60 -2.40 -8.40 -4.05
CA SER A 60 -3.42 -9.45 -4.05
C SER A 60 -4.77 -9.06 -4.64
N SER A 61 -4.92 -7.84 -5.17
CA SER A 61 -6.22 -7.31 -5.62
C SER A 61 -7.27 -7.38 -4.51
N PHE A 62 -6.92 -6.90 -3.30
CA PHE A 62 -7.74 -6.97 -2.10
C PHE A 62 -8.16 -8.40 -1.75
N GLY A 63 -7.16 -9.26 -1.59
CA GLY A 63 -7.33 -10.64 -1.14
C GLY A 63 -7.86 -11.62 -2.20
N LYS A 64 -8.07 -11.19 -3.46
CA LYS A 64 -8.52 -12.10 -4.53
C LYS A 64 -7.42 -13.07 -4.97
N ASN A 65 -6.17 -12.62 -5.01
CA ASN A 65 -5.03 -13.36 -5.56
C ASN A 65 -3.98 -13.61 -4.47
N ARG A 66 -4.29 -14.48 -3.50
CA ARG A 66 -3.47 -14.72 -2.30
C ARG A 66 -2.46 -15.86 -2.42
N ARG A 67 -2.51 -16.63 -3.52
CA ARG A 67 -1.65 -17.81 -3.71
C ARG A 67 -0.19 -17.40 -3.86
N ALA A 68 0.71 -18.30 -3.48
CA ALA A 68 2.14 -18.13 -3.67
C ALA A 68 2.48 -17.92 -5.17
N ARG A 69 3.33 -16.93 -5.44
CA ARG A 69 3.82 -16.63 -6.78
C ARG A 69 5.29 -17.03 -6.88
N GLY A 70 5.60 -17.85 -7.89
CA GLY A 70 6.97 -18.20 -8.25
C GLY A 70 7.76 -18.94 -7.16
N ILE A 71 9.09 -18.97 -7.35
CA ILE A 71 10.05 -19.72 -6.53
C ILE A 71 10.29 -19.04 -5.16
N SER A 72 10.06 -17.73 -5.06
CA SER A 72 10.31 -16.95 -3.83
C SER A 72 9.40 -17.36 -2.65
N GLY A 73 8.29 -18.04 -2.96
CA GLY A 73 7.31 -18.40 -1.94
C GLY A 73 6.57 -17.21 -1.34
N ALA A 74 6.52 -16.08 -2.05
CA ALA A 74 5.69 -14.93 -1.69
C ALA A 74 4.21 -15.33 -1.72
N ALA A 75 3.44 -15.02 -0.66
CA ALA A 75 2.06 -15.45 -0.52
C ALA A 75 1.24 -14.51 0.37
N GLY A 76 -0.07 -14.72 0.36
CA GLY A 76 -1.02 -14.02 1.23
C GLY A 76 -1.41 -12.65 0.71
N ASP A 77 -1.99 -11.85 1.58
CA ASP A 77 -2.61 -10.58 1.26
C ASP A 77 -1.61 -9.54 0.73
N PHE A 78 -0.41 -9.51 1.29
CA PHE A 78 0.69 -8.59 0.95
C PHE A 78 1.83 -9.27 0.19
N GLN A 79 1.64 -10.51 -0.28
CA GLN A 79 2.64 -11.28 -1.03
C GLN A 79 4.03 -11.25 -0.37
N LEU A 80 4.06 -11.38 0.96
CA LEU A 80 5.31 -11.40 1.70
C LEU A 80 6.06 -12.71 1.46
N GLU A 81 7.36 -12.60 1.17
CA GLU A 81 8.24 -13.77 1.12
C GLU A 81 8.33 -14.43 2.50
N ARG A 82 8.48 -15.77 2.54
CA ARG A 82 8.54 -16.55 3.78
C ARG A 82 9.56 -16.01 4.79
N ALA A 83 10.75 -15.65 4.34
CA ALA A 83 11.80 -15.11 5.20
C ALA A 83 11.44 -13.73 5.77
N THR A 84 10.89 -12.85 4.94
CA THR A 84 10.44 -11.51 5.36
C THR A 84 9.27 -11.60 6.33
N ALA A 85 8.29 -12.46 6.06
CA ALA A 85 7.15 -12.69 6.95
C ALA A 85 7.59 -13.15 8.35
N LYS A 86 8.48 -14.14 8.43
CA LYS A 86 9.06 -14.60 9.70
C LYS A 86 9.85 -13.49 10.41
N ARG A 87 10.64 -12.70 9.68
CA ARG A 87 11.38 -11.56 10.22
C ARG A 87 10.45 -10.49 10.81
N MET A 88 9.27 -10.33 10.24
CA MET A 88 8.24 -9.40 10.73
C MET A 88 7.35 -10.00 11.82
N GLY A 89 7.59 -11.23 12.24
CA GLY A 89 6.94 -11.89 13.38
C GLY A 89 5.79 -12.80 13.02
N LEU A 90 5.57 -13.12 11.73
CA LEU A 90 4.52 -14.04 11.32
C LEU A 90 4.92 -15.51 11.51
N VAL A 91 3.98 -16.32 11.91
CA VAL A 91 4.06 -17.78 11.78
C VAL A 91 3.86 -18.15 10.32
N VAL A 92 4.81 -18.89 9.74
CA VAL A 92 4.74 -19.36 8.35
C VAL A 92 5.09 -20.83 8.30
N GLY A 93 4.08 -21.66 8.25
CA GLY A 93 4.16 -23.11 8.23
C GLY A 93 3.05 -23.74 7.41
N ASP A 94 3.12 -25.06 7.21
CA ASP A 94 2.18 -25.78 6.35
C ASP A 94 0.77 -25.89 6.96
N LYS A 95 0.67 -25.90 8.29
CA LYS A 95 -0.61 -25.97 9.01
C LYS A 95 -1.18 -24.60 9.37
N ASN A 96 -0.31 -23.61 9.53
CA ASN A 96 -0.69 -22.23 9.85
C ASN A 96 0.24 -21.28 9.10
N ASP A 97 -0.33 -20.43 8.28
CA ASP A 97 0.39 -19.41 7.52
C ASP A 97 -0.33 -18.07 7.67
N GLU A 98 0.16 -17.25 8.62
CA GLU A 98 -0.43 -15.95 8.95
C GLU A 98 -0.31 -14.90 7.86
N ARG A 99 0.39 -15.20 6.75
CA ARG A 99 0.37 -14.34 5.55
C ARG A 99 -1.00 -14.28 4.90
N PHE A 100 -1.87 -15.27 5.20
CA PHE A 100 -3.25 -15.35 4.73
C PHE A 100 -4.28 -14.75 5.70
N ASP A 101 -3.85 -14.28 6.86
CA ASP A 101 -4.65 -13.53 7.82
C ASP A 101 -4.42 -12.04 7.62
N VAL A 102 -5.49 -11.27 7.38
CA VAL A 102 -5.37 -9.85 7.01
C VAL A 102 -4.88 -8.98 8.17
N ASP A 103 -5.22 -9.30 9.42
CA ASP A 103 -4.77 -8.53 10.59
C ASP A 103 -3.27 -8.70 10.78
N ASN A 104 -2.80 -9.96 10.78
CA ASN A 104 -1.40 -10.30 10.95
C ASN A 104 -0.54 -9.82 9.77
N SER A 105 -0.99 -10.07 8.54
CA SER A 105 -0.22 -9.72 7.33
C SER A 105 -0.16 -8.22 7.08
N SER A 106 -1.21 -7.44 7.37
CA SER A 106 -1.18 -5.98 7.27
C SER A 106 -0.26 -5.36 8.31
N ALA A 107 -0.29 -5.84 9.57
CA ALA A 107 0.64 -5.41 10.61
C ALA A 107 2.10 -5.71 10.24
N ALA A 108 2.37 -6.90 9.67
CA ALA A 108 3.70 -7.28 9.20
C ALA A 108 4.16 -6.41 8.01
N ALA A 109 3.27 -6.12 7.05
CA ALA A 109 3.55 -5.23 5.94
C ALA A 109 3.90 -3.81 6.41
N ALA A 110 3.13 -3.27 7.36
CA ALA A 110 3.40 -1.95 7.95
C ALA A 110 4.76 -1.92 8.68
N LYS A 111 5.07 -2.93 9.49
CA LYS A 111 6.38 -3.07 10.15
C LYS A 111 7.51 -3.16 9.13
N TYR A 112 7.31 -3.88 8.03
CA TYR A 112 8.31 -4.01 6.97
C TYR A 112 8.55 -2.67 6.27
N LEU A 113 7.50 -1.95 5.88
CA LEU A 113 7.61 -0.59 5.31
C LEU A 113 8.33 0.36 6.26
N LYS A 114 7.99 0.34 7.56
CA LYS A 114 8.68 1.14 8.57
C LYS A 114 10.15 0.75 8.74
N THR A 115 10.47 -0.52 8.59
CA THR A 115 11.87 -0.99 8.59
C THR A 115 12.62 -0.43 7.38
N GLN A 116 12.01 -0.44 6.19
CA GLN A 116 12.60 0.14 4.99
C GLN A 116 12.81 1.67 5.14
N ASP A 117 11.85 2.39 5.76
CA ASP A 117 12.01 3.83 6.03
C ASP A 117 13.24 4.10 6.90
N LYS A 118 13.45 3.31 7.97
CA LYS A 118 14.63 3.41 8.82
C LYS A 118 15.94 3.09 8.07
N ILE A 119 15.91 2.07 7.20
CA ILE A 119 17.06 1.62 6.41
C ILE A 119 17.49 2.71 5.42
N PHE A 120 16.55 3.31 4.68
CA PHE A 120 16.87 4.34 3.69
C PHE A 120 16.96 5.75 4.28
N GLY A 121 16.50 5.98 5.50
CA GLY A 121 16.59 7.27 6.19
C GLY A 121 18.00 7.61 6.69
N LYS A 122 18.88 6.62 6.81
CA LYS A 122 20.28 6.74 7.25
C LYS A 122 21.17 5.77 6.48
N LYS A 123 22.49 5.97 6.57
CA LYS A 123 23.43 4.97 6.08
C LYS A 123 23.29 3.70 6.93
N THR A 124 22.89 2.61 6.30
CA THR A 124 22.65 1.32 6.96
C THR A 124 23.48 0.24 6.27
N SER A 125 24.34 -0.45 7.02
CA SER A 125 25.07 -1.61 6.53
C SER A 125 24.11 -2.80 6.40
N LEU A 126 24.01 -3.36 5.20
CA LEU A 126 23.20 -4.55 4.89
C LEU A 126 24.07 -5.81 4.84
N SER A 127 25.36 -5.65 4.49
CA SER A 127 26.36 -6.69 4.52
C SER A 127 27.75 -6.06 4.61
N LYS A 128 28.83 -6.90 4.66
CA LYS A 128 30.22 -6.44 4.76
C LYS A 128 30.60 -5.35 3.73
N ASN A 129 30.04 -5.44 2.51
CA ASN A 129 30.42 -4.56 1.39
C ASN A 129 29.22 -3.81 0.79
N LEU A 130 28.08 -3.76 1.48
CA LEU A 130 26.88 -3.13 0.96
C LEU A 130 26.18 -2.31 2.04
N SER A 131 26.02 -1.02 1.78
CA SER A 131 25.28 -0.09 2.64
C SER A 131 24.33 0.74 1.79
N THR A 132 23.25 1.22 2.42
CA THR A 132 22.37 2.21 1.80
C THR A 132 22.98 3.61 1.86
N SER A 133 22.67 4.44 0.87
CA SER A 133 22.90 5.88 0.91
C SER A 133 21.66 6.57 1.51
N PRO A 134 21.84 7.53 2.46
CA PRO A 134 20.72 8.19 3.14
C PRO A 134 19.87 9.02 2.20
N VAL A 135 18.55 8.82 2.23
CA VAL A 135 17.57 9.62 1.51
C VAL A 135 16.84 10.53 2.50
N LYS A 136 17.25 11.81 2.59
CA LYS A 136 16.74 12.77 3.59
C LYS A 136 15.35 13.30 3.25
N ASP A 137 15.09 13.57 1.98
CA ASP A 137 13.77 14.00 1.54
C ASP A 137 12.75 12.87 1.72
N SER A 138 11.68 13.13 2.46
CA SER A 138 10.69 12.11 2.81
C SER A 138 9.89 11.63 1.59
N LYS A 139 9.66 12.49 0.59
CA LYS A 139 8.93 12.13 -0.63
C LYS A 139 9.77 11.21 -1.52
N GLU A 140 11.07 11.51 -1.65
CA GLU A 140 11.99 10.59 -2.33
C GLU A 140 12.13 9.29 -1.54
N ARG A 141 12.39 9.37 -0.22
CA ARG A 141 12.55 8.19 0.63
C ARG A 141 11.37 7.24 0.53
N ARG A 142 10.14 7.75 0.49
CA ARG A 142 8.93 6.94 0.29
C ARG A 142 9.01 6.09 -0.99
N LYS A 143 9.59 6.60 -2.08
CA LYS A 143 9.80 5.80 -3.31
C LYS A 143 10.75 4.64 -3.05
N PHE A 144 11.84 4.86 -2.31
CA PHE A 144 12.78 3.81 -1.92
C PHE A 144 12.14 2.77 -1.00
N VAL A 145 11.28 3.19 -0.08
CA VAL A 145 10.52 2.29 0.80
C VAL A 145 9.58 1.40 -0.02
N ILE A 146 8.80 1.99 -0.91
CA ILE A 146 7.85 1.27 -1.76
C ILE A 146 8.58 0.29 -2.68
N VAL A 147 9.64 0.74 -3.33
CA VAL A 147 10.38 -0.15 -4.26
C VAL A 147 11.11 -1.26 -3.53
N ALA A 148 11.64 -1.01 -2.33
CA ALA A 148 12.29 -2.04 -1.53
C ALA A 148 11.30 -3.10 -1.02
N PHE A 149 10.04 -2.76 -0.84
CA PHE A 149 8.99 -3.73 -0.54
C PHE A 149 8.87 -4.80 -1.65
N ASN A 150 8.93 -4.41 -2.92
CA ASN A 150 8.86 -5.31 -4.09
C ASN A 150 10.21 -5.97 -4.44
N ALA A 151 11.30 -5.20 -4.40
CA ALA A 151 12.58 -5.60 -4.97
C ALA A 151 13.61 -6.06 -3.93
N GLY A 152 13.35 -5.81 -2.65
CA GLY A 152 14.27 -6.03 -1.53
C GLY A 152 15.28 -4.89 -1.37
N GLU A 153 15.62 -4.58 -0.13
CA GLU A 153 16.54 -3.51 0.24
C GLU A 153 17.95 -3.69 -0.36
N GLY A 154 18.41 -4.92 -0.48
CA GLY A 154 19.76 -5.23 -0.98
C GLY A 154 19.96 -4.83 -2.44
N ARG A 155 18.97 -5.10 -3.31
CA ARG A 155 19.04 -4.71 -4.73
C ARG A 155 19.05 -3.19 -4.86
N ILE A 156 18.21 -2.51 -4.10
CA ILE A 156 18.08 -1.06 -4.17
C ILE A 156 19.35 -0.38 -3.63
N ALA A 157 19.91 -0.87 -2.53
CA ALA A 157 21.21 -0.39 -2.03
C ALA A 157 22.35 -0.58 -3.05
N LYS A 158 22.37 -1.73 -3.76
CA LYS A 158 23.34 -1.95 -4.84
C LYS A 158 23.14 -0.97 -5.99
N ALA A 159 21.91 -0.69 -6.38
CA ALA A 159 21.61 0.32 -7.41
C ALA A 159 22.03 1.74 -6.95
N GLN A 160 21.83 2.09 -5.67
CA GLN A 160 22.33 3.34 -5.09
C GLN A 160 23.87 3.43 -5.19
N SER A 161 24.60 2.38 -4.80
CA SER A 161 26.05 2.34 -4.85
C SER A 161 26.58 2.50 -6.28
N LEU A 162 25.93 1.88 -7.27
CA LEU A 162 26.30 2.00 -8.67
C LEU A 162 26.01 3.41 -9.22
N ALA A 163 24.88 4.01 -8.85
CA ALA A 163 24.53 5.38 -9.21
C ALA A 163 25.57 6.37 -8.64
N GLU A 164 25.95 6.22 -7.37
CA GLU A 164 26.96 7.04 -6.71
C GLU A 164 28.33 6.91 -7.37
N ALA A 165 28.76 5.69 -7.72
CA ALA A 165 30.01 5.42 -8.41
C ALA A 165 30.07 6.07 -9.82
N ASP A 166 28.91 6.26 -10.48
CA ASP A 166 28.77 6.94 -11.78
C ASP A 166 28.47 8.45 -11.64
N GLY A 167 28.70 9.02 -10.45
CA GLY A 167 28.50 10.46 -10.18
C GLY A 167 27.04 10.91 -10.20
N ARG A 168 26.09 9.98 -10.03
CA ARG A 168 24.67 10.27 -9.92
C ARG A 168 24.26 10.39 -8.47
N ASP A 169 23.13 11.03 -8.21
CA ASP A 169 22.62 11.19 -6.85
C ASP A 169 21.95 9.89 -6.36
N PRO A 170 22.53 9.17 -5.38
CA PRO A 170 21.97 7.95 -4.85
C PRO A 170 20.69 8.15 -4.02
N ALA A 171 20.35 9.41 -3.69
CA ALA A 171 19.13 9.74 -2.97
C ALA A 171 17.94 10.09 -3.90
N LEU A 172 18.16 10.12 -5.21
CA LEU A 172 17.10 10.40 -6.19
C LEU A 172 16.68 9.14 -6.95
N TRP A 173 15.44 8.74 -6.80
CA TRP A 173 14.91 7.55 -7.48
C TRP A 173 15.08 7.59 -9.00
N LYS A 174 14.90 8.77 -9.62
CA LYS A 174 15.09 8.95 -11.07
C LYS A 174 16.49 8.56 -11.57
N ASP A 175 17.49 8.67 -10.72
CA ASP A 175 18.89 8.31 -11.03
C ASP A 175 19.17 6.85 -10.70
N VAL A 176 18.76 6.39 -9.52
CA VAL A 176 18.98 5.01 -9.03
C VAL A 176 18.29 3.96 -9.89
N LYS A 177 17.08 4.22 -10.36
CA LYS A 177 16.30 3.27 -11.17
C LYS A 177 17.00 2.85 -12.47
N LYS A 178 17.93 3.64 -12.99
CA LYS A 178 18.72 3.34 -14.20
C LYS A 178 19.72 2.20 -14.00
N TYR A 179 20.05 1.89 -12.76
CA TYR A 179 21.03 0.88 -12.36
C TYR A 179 20.42 -0.43 -11.86
N LEU A 180 19.11 -0.62 -11.99
CA LEU A 180 18.41 -1.83 -11.53
C LEU A 180 18.94 -3.10 -12.22
N GLU A 181 19.18 -3.04 -13.53
CA GLU A 181 19.71 -4.17 -14.28
C GLU A 181 21.17 -4.48 -13.86
N SER A 182 22.02 -3.47 -13.75
CA SER A 182 23.38 -3.62 -13.22
C SER A 182 23.40 -4.09 -11.77
N ALA A 183 22.34 -3.83 -11.01
CA ALA A 183 22.13 -4.35 -9.66
C ALA A 183 21.58 -5.79 -9.62
N GLY A 184 21.41 -6.42 -10.80
CA GLY A 184 21.04 -7.83 -10.94
C GLY A 184 19.54 -8.08 -11.19
N ALA A 185 18.80 -7.08 -11.65
CA ALA A 185 17.46 -7.29 -12.19
C ALA A 185 17.55 -7.69 -13.67
N THR A 186 16.69 -8.63 -14.12
CA THR A 186 16.49 -8.80 -15.57
C THR A 186 15.77 -7.56 -16.14
N PRO A 187 15.83 -7.31 -17.46
CA PRO A 187 15.13 -6.19 -18.08
C PRO A 187 13.63 -6.14 -17.71
N ASP A 188 12.94 -7.29 -17.76
CA ASP A 188 11.52 -7.38 -17.38
C ASP A 188 11.31 -7.06 -15.90
N LYS A 189 12.19 -7.56 -15.00
CA LYS A 189 12.10 -7.25 -13.58
C LYS A 189 12.45 -5.79 -13.28
N SER A 190 13.39 -5.20 -14.00
CA SER A 190 13.70 -3.77 -13.91
C SER A 190 12.50 -2.91 -14.26
N LYS A 191 11.81 -3.26 -15.34
CA LYS A 191 10.56 -2.61 -15.76
C LYS A 191 9.46 -2.78 -14.72
N GLU A 192 9.22 -4.01 -14.25
CA GLU A 192 8.23 -4.31 -13.20
C GLU A 192 8.48 -3.47 -11.93
N ILE A 193 9.72 -3.38 -11.47
CA ILE A 193 10.10 -2.61 -10.28
C ILE A 193 9.77 -1.12 -10.47
N GLN A 194 10.04 -0.54 -11.63
CA GLN A 194 9.74 0.86 -11.93
C GLN A 194 8.22 1.10 -11.99
N GLU A 195 7.49 0.24 -12.69
CA GLU A 195 6.03 0.31 -12.79
C GLU A 195 5.34 0.11 -11.43
N TYR A 196 5.92 -0.69 -10.54
CA TYR A 196 5.40 -0.92 -9.19
C TYR A 196 5.34 0.38 -8.38
N VAL A 197 6.43 1.13 -8.33
CA VAL A 197 6.48 2.41 -7.61
C VAL A 197 5.45 3.39 -8.15
N GLU A 198 5.39 3.54 -9.48
CA GLU A 198 4.45 4.45 -10.13
C GLU A 198 2.99 4.06 -9.87
N SER A 199 2.69 2.76 -9.90
CA SER A 199 1.37 2.22 -9.64
C SER A 199 0.94 2.45 -8.19
N VAL A 200 1.78 2.10 -7.21
CA VAL A 200 1.47 2.29 -5.79
C VAL A 200 1.23 3.76 -5.47
N LEU A 201 2.10 4.67 -5.92
CA LEU A 201 1.93 6.11 -5.70
C LEU A 201 0.65 6.66 -6.34
N LYS A 202 0.30 6.17 -7.52
CA LYS A 202 -0.95 6.53 -8.21
C LYS A 202 -2.17 6.07 -7.41
N TYR A 203 -2.21 4.80 -7.00
CA TYR A 203 -3.32 4.25 -6.24
C TYR A 203 -3.46 4.90 -4.87
N GLU A 204 -2.36 5.15 -4.18
CA GLU A 204 -2.36 5.90 -2.93
C GLU A 204 -3.01 7.29 -3.07
N ALA A 205 -2.69 8.01 -4.13
CA ALA A 205 -3.31 9.31 -4.43
C ALA A 205 -4.81 9.18 -4.75
N GLU A 206 -5.22 8.11 -5.41
CA GLU A 206 -6.63 7.84 -5.71
C GLU A 206 -7.42 7.47 -4.43
N PHE A 207 -6.88 6.62 -3.55
CA PHE A 207 -7.46 6.31 -2.23
C PHE A 207 -7.60 7.56 -1.38
N SER A 208 -6.56 8.40 -1.31
CA SER A 208 -6.61 9.67 -0.57
C SER A 208 -7.71 10.61 -1.06
N LYS A 209 -7.94 10.70 -2.37
CA LYS A 209 -9.04 11.51 -2.92
C LYS A 209 -10.40 10.96 -2.51
N LYS A 210 -10.58 9.64 -2.51
CA LYS A 210 -11.83 8.99 -2.16
C LYS A 210 -12.15 9.15 -0.68
N SER A 211 -11.18 8.91 0.21
CA SER A 211 -11.33 9.11 1.66
C SER A 211 -11.73 10.55 2.01
N LYS A 212 -11.19 11.56 1.29
CA LYS A 212 -11.58 12.96 1.46
C LYS A 212 -13.00 13.23 0.97
N ALA A 213 -13.41 12.64 -0.17
CA ALA A 213 -14.75 12.79 -0.70
C ALA A 213 -15.80 12.19 0.23
N ASP A 214 -15.52 11.01 0.81
CA ASP A 214 -16.42 10.32 1.75
C ASP A 214 -16.55 11.09 3.07
N LYS A 215 -15.47 11.67 3.59
CA LYS A 215 -15.51 12.56 4.77
C LYS A 215 -16.35 13.80 4.49
N ASN A 216 -16.17 14.45 3.34
CA ASN A 216 -16.94 15.63 2.95
C ASN A 216 -18.43 15.29 2.72
N ALA A 217 -18.74 14.13 2.15
CA ALA A 217 -20.11 13.65 1.98
C ALA A 217 -20.83 13.39 3.33
N LYS A 218 -20.08 12.88 4.33
CA LYS A 218 -20.60 12.68 5.70
C LYS A 218 -20.80 14.00 6.46
N VAL A 219 -20.02 15.04 6.16
CA VAL A 219 -20.14 16.38 6.78
C VAL A 219 -21.24 17.22 6.07
N GLY A 220 -21.57 16.92 4.84
CA GLY A 220 -22.44 17.72 3.99
C GLY A 220 -23.91 17.33 3.98
N LYS A 221 -24.58 17.20 5.10
CA LYS A 221 -26.00 17.51 5.44
C LYS A 221 -26.19 17.20 6.93
N PRO A 222 -26.44 18.18 7.79
CA PRO A 222 -26.99 17.85 9.09
C PRO A 222 -28.32 17.12 8.79
N LYS A 223 -28.37 15.80 9.07
CA LYS A 223 -29.65 15.12 9.16
C LYS A 223 -30.48 15.99 10.07
N LYS A 224 -31.66 16.48 9.59
CA LYS A 224 -32.66 17.11 10.45
C LYS A 224 -32.77 16.22 11.69
N VAL A 225 -32.18 16.68 12.78
CA VAL A 225 -32.32 16.01 14.07
C VAL A 225 -33.81 16.02 14.29
N LYS A 226 -34.48 14.86 14.21
CA LYS A 226 -35.82 14.74 14.73
C LYS A 226 -35.73 15.27 16.15
N LYS A 227 -36.50 16.34 16.47
CA LYS A 227 -36.61 16.81 17.85
C LYS A 227 -36.75 15.58 18.73
N LEU A 228 -35.80 15.37 19.64
CA LEU A 228 -35.93 14.34 20.66
C LEU A 228 -37.25 14.57 21.37
N PRO A 229 -38.04 13.52 21.61
CA PRO A 229 -39.26 13.68 22.38
C PRO A 229 -38.94 14.32 23.72
N THR A 230 -39.61 15.40 24.06
CA THR A 230 -39.52 16.06 25.35
C THR A 230 -40.59 15.47 26.25
N GLY A 231 -40.24 14.71 27.25
CA GLY A 231 -41.19 14.09 28.18
C GLY A 231 -41.04 12.57 28.26
N GLY A 232 -39.86 12.10 28.48
CA GLY A 232 -39.56 10.67 28.67
C GLY A 232 -38.11 10.44 29.07
N HIS A 233 -37.75 9.22 29.38
CA HIS A 233 -36.39 8.83 29.76
C HIS A 233 -35.91 7.61 28.95
N TRP A 234 -34.58 7.50 28.83
CA TRP A 234 -33.92 6.39 28.18
C TRP A 234 -33.68 5.25 29.16
N ILE A 235 -34.05 4.04 28.78
CA ILE A 235 -33.66 2.80 29.49
C ILE A 235 -32.80 1.94 28.59
N THR A 236 -31.97 1.13 29.18
CA THR A 236 -31.18 0.10 28.48
C THR A 236 -31.79 -1.28 28.82
N LEU A 237 -32.34 -1.96 27.83
CA LEU A 237 -32.84 -3.31 27.94
C LEU A 237 -32.11 -4.19 26.92
N ASP A 238 -31.49 -5.28 27.35
CA ASP A 238 -30.71 -6.20 26.50
C ASP A 238 -29.69 -5.52 25.59
N GLY A 239 -28.98 -4.51 26.11
CA GLY A 239 -27.97 -3.74 25.36
C GLY A 239 -28.54 -2.75 24.32
N ARG A 240 -29.84 -2.57 24.27
CA ARG A 240 -30.52 -1.59 23.39
C ARG A 240 -31.02 -0.40 24.19
N HIS A 241 -30.79 0.81 23.69
CA HIS A 241 -31.35 2.04 24.27
C HIS A 241 -32.78 2.26 23.73
N ILE A 242 -33.76 2.25 24.62
CA ILE A 242 -35.17 2.45 24.31
C ILE A 242 -35.63 3.72 25.01
N PHE A 243 -36.30 4.61 24.28
CA PHE A 243 -36.92 5.80 24.86
C PHE A 243 -38.37 5.50 25.27
N ILE A 244 -38.69 5.77 26.53
CA ILE A 244 -40.04 5.63 27.08
C ILE A 244 -40.64 7.02 27.22
N GLU A 245 -41.73 7.29 26.50
CA GLU A 245 -42.51 8.53 26.66
C GLU A 245 -43.36 8.44 27.93
N GLU A 246 -43.27 9.47 28.76
CA GLU A 246 -44.21 9.67 29.87
C GLU A 246 -45.46 10.34 29.33
N LYS A 247 -46.62 9.70 29.55
CA LYS A 247 -47.94 10.23 29.18
C LYS A 247 -48.41 11.22 30.23
#